data_cab067047a5ffc77c9677b72500f4869
#
_entry.id   cab067047a5ffc77c9677b72500f4869
#
_cell.length_a   1.000
_cell.length_b   1.000
_cell.length_c   1.000
_cell.angle_alpha   90.00
_cell.angle_beta   90.00
_cell.angle_gamma   90.00
#
_symmetry.space_group_name_H-M   'P 1'
#
loop_
_entity.id
_entity.type
_entity.pdbx_description
1 polymer ?
#
loop_
_entity_poly.entity_id
_entity_poly.type
_entity_poly.pdbx_seq_one_letter_code
_entity_poly.pdbx_strand_id
1 'polypeptide(L)'
;MKEQTTRAMWWRSPSFILDNRQQAQPYDTARGGALSIPPPPSTAMADPNPNPNPLTDKISAYYQTRAAHHGVVSSDWLAQAQAAVGHIPDVDDDAANSDQGAPPGEPFSVIDEFNNWRKQPDLAEAVAAIRALAAVIRNSQATTMMELEIELKKASDSLKSWDTTSISLTAGCDLFMRYVTRTSALEYEDFNSAKTRLIERAEKFGEISYKARKIIAMLSQDFIFDGCTILVHGFSRVVLEVLKMAAQNKKLFRVFCTEGRPDRTGLRLSNELAKLDVPVKLLIDSAVAYSMDEVDMVFVGADGVVESGGIINMMGTYQIALVAHSMNKPVYVAAESYKFARLYPLDQKDMGPALRPIEFGVPIPLKVEVETSARDYTPPQYLTLLFTDLGVLTPSVVSDELIQLYL
;
A
#
# COMPACT_ATOMS: atom_id res chain seq x y z
N MET A 1 -21.85 25.43 -60.50
CA MET A 1 -22.75 24.33 -60.88
C MET A 1 -22.47 23.24 -59.87
N LYS A 2 -23.39 23.10 -58.93
CA LYS A 2 -24.25 21.94 -58.63
C LYS A 2 -23.42 20.76 -58.09
N GLU A 3 -23.63 20.14 -57.00
CA GLU A 3 -24.72 19.95 -56.02
C GLU A 3 -24.17 18.99 -54.99
N GLN A 4 -24.36 19.30 -53.74
CA GLN A 4 -25.35 18.73 -52.78
C GLN A 4 -24.88 17.46 -52.07
N THR A 5 -24.62 17.62 -50.81
CA THR A 5 -25.36 17.05 -49.67
C THR A 5 -25.57 15.55 -49.62
N THR A 6 -24.96 14.88 -48.64
CA THR A 6 -25.70 13.89 -47.88
C THR A 6 -25.32 13.96 -46.39
N ARG A 7 -26.35 14.17 -45.61
CA ARG A 7 -26.44 14.41 -44.20
C ARG A 7 -26.20 13.14 -43.38
N ALA A 8 -25.60 13.38 -42.23
CA ALA A 8 -25.63 12.51 -41.06
C ALA A 8 -27.04 12.10 -40.63
N MET A 9 -27.16 10.87 -40.20
CA MET A 9 -28.17 10.40 -39.26
C MET A 9 -27.66 9.11 -38.66
N TRP A 10 -27.41 9.16 -37.36
CA TRP A 10 -27.52 8.00 -36.43
C TRP A 10 -27.14 8.49 -35.06
N TRP A 11 -28.11 8.85 -34.27
CA TRP A 11 -28.23 8.72 -32.81
C TRP A 11 -29.57 9.34 -32.39
N ARG A 12 -30.60 8.52 -32.29
CA ARG A 12 -31.76 8.79 -31.44
C ARG A 12 -31.95 7.62 -30.48
N SER A 13 -31.85 7.91 -29.20
CA SER A 13 -32.31 7.05 -28.12
C SER A 13 -33.82 6.93 -28.09
N PRO A 14 -34.40 5.78 -27.77
CA PRO A 14 -35.80 5.68 -27.37
C PRO A 14 -35.90 5.81 -25.84
N SER A 15 -36.55 6.87 -25.41
CA SER A 15 -37.12 7.03 -24.07
C SER A 15 -38.27 6.05 -23.87
N PHE A 16 -38.17 5.15 -22.92
CA PHE A 16 -39.32 4.39 -22.40
C PHE A 16 -39.86 5.13 -21.18
N ILE A 17 -41.06 5.73 -21.38
CA ILE A 17 -41.93 6.19 -20.30
C ILE A 17 -42.77 4.97 -19.89
N LEU A 18 -42.63 4.53 -18.64
CA LEU A 18 -43.63 3.67 -18.01
C LEU A 18 -44.39 4.50 -16.99
N ASP A 19 -45.58 4.86 -17.38
CA ASP A 19 -46.64 5.38 -16.53
C ASP A 19 -47.24 4.23 -15.71
N ASN A 20 -47.21 4.31 -14.40
CA ASN A 20 -47.93 3.40 -13.54
C ASN A 20 -48.52 4.18 -12.35
N ARG A 21 -49.65 4.84 -12.63
CA ARG A 21 -50.59 5.26 -11.60
C ARG A 21 -51.36 4.03 -11.13
N GLN A 22 -51.12 3.57 -9.92
CA GLN A 22 -52.12 2.83 -9.18
C GLN A 22 -52.41 3.52 -7.85
N GLN A 23 -53.70 3.71 -7.67
CA GLN A 23 -54.43 4.44 -6.66
C GLN A 23 -54.17 3.91 -5.24
N ALA A 24 -53.90 4.83 -4.32
CA ALA A 24 -54.01 4.59 -2.90
C ALA A 24 -55.50 4.68 -2.46
N GLN A 25 -56.01 3.69 -1.79
CA GLN A 25 -57.22 3.76 -0.99
C GLN A 25 -56.88 3.92 0.49
N PRO A 26 -57.67 4.66 1.25
CA PRO A 26 -57.39 4.95 2.64
C PRO A 26 -57.91 3.81 3.56
N TYR A 27 -57.06 3.40 4.52
CA TYR A 27 -57.49 2.51 5.61
C TYR A 27 -57.94 3.31 6.82
N ASP A 28 -59.08 2.90 7.27
CA ASP A 28 -59.90 3.43 8.35
C ASP A 28 -59.27 3.12 9.72
N THR A 29 -59.37 4.08 10.62
CA THR A 29 -59.01 3.98 12.03
C THR A 29 -60.13 3.33 12.81
N ALA A 30 -59.89 2.20 13.49
CA ALA A 30 -60.38 1.89 14.85
C ALA A 30 -60.21 0.43 15.19
N ARG A 31 -59.41 0.12 16.18
CA ARG A 31 -59.76 -0.67 17.39
C ARG A 31 -58.51 -1.11 18.12
N GLY A 32 -58.44 -0.70 19.39
CA GLY A 32 -57.43 -1.15 20.33
C GLY A 32 -57.54 -2.61 20.64
N GLY A 33 -56.42 -3.26 20.79
CA GLY A 33 -56.26 -4.63 21.25
C GLY A 33 -54.83 -4.81 21.71
N ALA A 34 -54.63 -4.88 23.02
CA ALA A 34 -53.36 -5.20 23.63
C ALA A 34 -52.92 -6.61 23.17
N LEU A 35 -51.77 -6.67 22.48
CA LEU A 35 -51.09 -7.94 22.18
C LEU A 35 -49.90 -8.09 23.10
N SER A 36 -50.02 -9.09 23.99
CA SER A 36 -49.00 -9.61 24.87
C SER A 36 -47.82 -10.15 24.06
N ILE A 37 -46.60 -9.73 24.42
CA ILE A 37 -45.36 -10.25 23.91
C ILE A 37 -45.15 -11.67 24.44
N PRO A 38 -44.96 -12.69 23.60
CA PRO A 38 -44.58 -14.04 24.10
C PRO A 38 -43.11 -14.03 24.51
N PRO A 39 -42.71 -14.84 25.52
CA PRO A 39 -41.33 -14.98 25.94
C PRO A 39 -40.47 -15.65 24.88
N PRO A 40 -39.13 -15.43 24.87
CA PRO A 40 -38.26 -16.03 23.89
C PRO A 40 -38.20 -17.56 24.06
N PRO A 41 -38.14 -18.31 22.96
CA PRO A 41 -38.05 -19.77 23.03
C PRO A 41 -36.67 -20.17 23.57
N SER A 42 -36.70 -21.09 24.51
CA SER A 42 -35.54 -21.78 25.06
C SER A 42 -34.79 -22.56 23.98
N THR A 43 -33.50 -22.47 24.06
CA THR A 43 -32.45 -23.38 23.52
C THR A 43 -32.95 -24.57 22.74
N ALA A 44 -32.92 -24.49 21.41
CA ALA A 44 -32.90 -25.65 20.54
C ALA A 44 -31.44 -25.82 20.02
N MET A 45 -30.98 -27.07 20.12
CA MET A 45 -29.64 -27.51 19.72
C MET A 45 -29.35 -27.12 18.27
N ALA A 46 -28.16 -26.57 18.07
CA ALA A 46 -27.64 -26.28 16.74
C ALA A 46 -27.29 -27.59 16.02
N ASP A 47 -27.82 -27.76 14.81
CA ASP A 47 -27.32 -28.75 13.87
C ASP A 47 -25.85 -28.48 13.52
N PRO A 48 -24.99 -29.50 13.54
CA PRO A 48 -23.61 -29.33 13.11
C PRO A 48 -23.57 -29.24 11.58
N ASN A 49 -23.39 -28.03 11.06
CA ASN A 49 -23.12 -27.83 9.64
C ASN A 49 -21.68 -28.25 9.36
N PRO A 50 -21.45 -29.31 8.55
CA PRO A 50 -20.10 -29.81 8.31
C PRO A 50 -19.47 -29.12 7.10
N ASN A 51 -19.03 -27.88 7.21
CA ASN A 51 -17.91 -27.34 6.47
C ASN A 51 -17.53 -25.92 6.93
N PRO A 52 -16.80 -25.75 8.02
CA PRO A 52 -16.19 -24.48 8.33
C PRO A 52 -15.07 -24.26 7.32
N ASN A 53 -15.15 -23.17 6.55
CA ASN A 53 -14.05 -22.72 5.73
C ASN A 53 -12.87 -22.39 6.66
N PRO A 54 -11.74 -23.12 6.63
CA PRO A 54 -10.65 -22.97 7.61
C PRO A 54 -10.04 -21.56 7.63
N LEU A 55 -10.28 -20.77 6.57
CA LEU A 55 -9.88 -19.37 6.50
C LEU A 55 -10.75 -18.47 7.39
N THR A 56 -12.07 -18.73 7.40
CA THR A 56 -13.02 -17.93 8.20
C THR A 56 -12.79 -18.17 9.69
N ASP A 57 -12.45 -19.39 10.09
CA ASP A 57 -12.18 -19.74 11.49
C ASP A 57 -10.87 -19.12 11.98
N LYS A 58 -9.81 -19.11 11.15
CA LYS A 58 -8.55 -18.47 11.50
C LYS A 58 -8.70 -16.93 11.60
N ILE A 59 -9.45 -16.33 10.70
CA ILE A 59 -9.76 -14.90 10.73
C ILE A 59 -10.62 -14.59 11.97
N SER A 60 -11.65 -15.39 12.25
CA SER A 60 -12.50 -15.23 13.43
C SER A 60 -11.71 -15.41 14.73
N ALA A 61 -10.86 -16.43 14.83
CA ALA A 61 -9.97 -16.65 15.97
C ALA A 61 -8.99 -15.49 16.17
N TYR A 62 -8.43 -14.93 15.09
CA TYR A 62 -7.58 -13.76 15.15
C TYR A 62 -8.32 -12.54 15.70
N TYR A 63 -9.55 -12.27 15.24
CA TYR A 63 -10.36 -11.18 15.75
C TYR A 63 -10.79 -11.38 17.20
N GLN A 64 -11.11 -12.60 17.60
CA GLN A 64 -11.45 -12.92 18.99
C GLN A 64 -10.25 -12.74 19.92
N THR A 65 -9.05 -13.16 19.48
CA THR A 65 -7.81 -12.97 20.23
C THR A 65 -7.48 -11.47 20.36
N ARG A 66 -7.67 -10.70 19.31
CA ARG A 66 -7.42 -9.25 19.33
C ARG A 66 -8.47 -8.47 20.11
N ALA A 67 -9.77 -8.83 20.04
CA ALA A 67 -10.81 -8.23 20.87
C ALA A 67 -10.56 -8.47 22.37
N ALA A 68 -10.00 -9.61 22.74
CA ALA A 68 -9.58 -9.89 24.11
C ALA A 68 -8.35 -9.08 24.55
N HIS A 69 -7.54 -8.57 23.59
CA HIS A 69 -6.31 -7.82 23.84
C HIS A 69 -6.45 -6.30 23.70
N HIS A 70 -7.62 -5.76 23.37
CA HIS A 70 -7.85 -4.30 23.30
C HIS A 70 -7.65 -3.55 24.64
N GLY A 71 -7.24 -4.25 25.71
CA GLY A 71 -6.85 -3.65 26.97
C GLY A 71 -5.34 -3.47 27.18
N VAL A 72 -4.50 -4.22 26.48
CA VAL A 72 -3.03 -4.14 26.62
C VAL A 72 -2.39 -4.71 25.35
N VAL A 73 -2.19 -3.90 24.34
CA VAL A 73 -1.13 -4.21 23.37
C VAL A 73 0.17 -3.89 24.09
N SER A 74 0.67 -4.85 24.86
CA SER A 74 1.95 -4.71 25.50
C SER A 74 3.01 -4.65 24.41
N SER A 75 3.96 -3.75 24.58
CA SER A 75 5.24 -3.67 23.87
C SER A 75 5.95 -5.03 23.75
N ASP A 76 5.54 -6.01 24.53
CA ASP A 76 6.15 -7.34 24.63
C ASP A 76 5.93 -8.23 23.42
N TRP A 77 4.80 -8.14 22.72
CA TRP A 77 4.59 -8.91 21.48
C TRP A 77 5.42 -8.33 20.32
N LEU A 78 5.46 -7.01 20.22
CA LEU A 78 6.32 -6.32 19.26
C LEU A 78 7.81 -6.58 19.58
N ALA A 79 8.15 -6.62 20.87
CA ALA A 79 9.47 -6.98 21.35
C ALA A 79 9.81 -8.47 21.09
N GLN A 80 8.85 -9.39 21.22
CA GLN A 80 9.05 -10.81 20.88
C GLN A 80 9.19 -11.02 19.37
N ALA A 81 8.39 -10.35 18.55
CA ALA A 81 8.54 -10.38 17.10
C ALA A 81 9.88 -9.76 16.66
N GLN A 82 10.30 -8.69 17.32
CA GLN A 82 11.61 -8.06 17.10
C GLN A 82 12.77 -8.92 17.63
N ALA A 83 12.59 -9.65 18.74
CA ALA A 83 13.58 -10.56 19.29
C ALA A 83 13.72 -11.85 18.46
N ALA A 84 12.63 -12.36 17.88
CA ALA A 84 12.66 -13.51 16.97
C ALA A 84 13.42 -13.20 15.67
N VAL A 85 13.51 -11.93 15.27
CA VAL A 85 14.30 -11.45 14.12
C VAL A 85 15.74 -11.10 14.53
N GLY A 86 16.06 -11.10 15.82
CA GLY A 86 17.31 -10.62 16.41
C GLY A 86 18.56 -11.47 16.19
N HIS A 87 18.50 -12.58 15.46
CA HIS A 87 19.66 -13.41 15.11
C HIS A 87 19.78 -13.55 13.59
N ILE A 88 20.01 -12.42 12.92
CA ILE A 88 20.45 -12.40 11.52
C ILE A 88 21.98 -12.34 11.58
N PRO A 89 22.72 -13.25 10.92
CA PRO A 89 24.16 -13.11 10.77
C PRO A 89 24.43 -11.77 10.09
N ASP A 90 25.41 -11.06 10.61
CA ASP A 90 25.88 -9.81 10.03
C ASP A 90 26.12 -10.03 8.53
N VAL A 91 25.33 -9.37 7.71
CA VAL A 91 25.63 -9.23 6.29
C VAL A 91 26.84 -8.30 6.25
N ASP A 92 27.93 -8.81 5.76
CA ASP A 92 29.23 -8.14 5.68
C ASP A 92 29.07 -6.65 5.38
N ASP A 93 29.56 -5.84 6.31
CA ASP A 93 29.55 -4.36 6.31
C ASP A 93 30.48 -3.74 5.22
N ASP A 94 30.89 -4.51 4.23
CA ASP A 94 31.77 -4.02 3.14
C ASP A 94 31.10 -3.07 2.15
N ALA A 95 29.77 -2.82 2.28
CA ALA A 95 29.06 -1.84 1.48
C ALA A 95 28.88 -0.46 2.16
N ALA A 96 29.27 -0.32 3.42
CA ALA A 96 29.04 0.90 4.21
C ALA A 96 30.13 1.98 4.03
N ASN A 97 31.15 1.73 3.24
CA ASN A 97 32.29 2.65 3.11
C ASN A 97 32.52 3.14 1.68
N SER A 98 31.45 3.47 0.94
CA SER A 98 31.57 4.35 -0.22
C SER A 98 31.24 5.78 0.19
N ASP A 99 32.11 6.37 0.99
CA ASP A 99 32.24 7.81 1.15
C ASP A 99 32.80 8.39 -0.17
N GLN A 100 32.00 8.33 -1.24
CA GLN A 100 32.25 9.12 -2.45
C GLN A 100 31.61 10.48 -2.21
N GLY A 101 32.31 11.30 -1.42
CA GLY A 101 32.05 12.71 -1.35
C GLY A 101 32.01 13.30 -2.76
N ALA A 102 31.01 14.16 -3.01
CA ALA A 102 30.94 14.95 -4.23
C ALA A 102 32.29 15.62 -4.51
N PRO A 103 32.68 15.78 -5.78
CA PRO A 103 33.94 16.44 -6.10
C PRO A 103 34.00 17.84 -5.45
N PRO A 104 35.12 18.25 -4.90
CA PRO A 104 35.22 19.51 -4.16
C PRO A 104 34.99 20.69 -5.13
N GLY A 105 33.84 21.36 -4.99
CA GLY A 105 33.52 22.58 -5.76
C GLY A 105 32.05 22.75 -6.17
N GLU A 106 31.23 21.73 -6.15
CA GLU A 106 29.79 21.89 -6.45
C GLU A 106 28.97 22.14 -5.17
N PRO A 107 28.00 23.07 -5.21
CA PRO A 107 27.11 23.29 -4.09
C PRO A 107 26.29 22.01 -3.82
N PHE A 108 26.17 21.61 -2.56
CA PHE A 108 25.42 20.43 -2.15
C PHE A 108 23.96 20.50 -2.63
N SER A 109 23.51 19.48 -3.34
CA SER A 109 22.14 19.34 -3.84
C SER A 109 21.47 18.12 -3.20
N VAL A 110 20.38 18.35 -2.47
CA VAL A 110 19.58 17.27 -1.86
C VAL A 110 18.94 16.35 -2.92
N ILE A 111 18.66 16.89 -4.11
CA ILE A 111 18.06 16.14 -5.22
C ILE A 111 19.08 15.17 -5.81
N ASP A 112 20.33 15.60 -5.98
CA ASP A 112 21.38 14.74 -6.52
C ASP A 112 21.72 13.63 -5.55
N GLU A 113 21.77 13.93 -4.25
CA GLU A 113 21.97 12.95 -3.20
C GLU A 113 20.82 11.91 -3.19
N PHE A 114 19.57 12.35 -3.28
CA PHE A 114 18.42 11.47 -3.41
C PHE A 114 18.51 10.56 -4.65
N ASN A 115 18.87 11.13 -5.79
CA ASN A 115 19.04 10.37 -7.03
C ASN A 115 20.16 9.34 -6.94
N ASN A 116 21.23 9.62 -6.22
CA ASN A 116 22.32 8.66 -5.98
C ASN A 116 21.83 7.47 -5.16
N TRP A 117 21.11 7.71 -4.05
CA TRP A 117 20.52 6.65 -3.25
C TRP A 117 19.47 5.84 -4.02
N ARG A 118 18.66 6.49 -4.86
CA ARG A 118 17.63 5.84 -5.68
C ARG A 118 18.19 4.85 -6.71
N LYS A 119 19.47 4.98 -7.10
CA LYS A 119 20.13 4.01 -8.00
C LYS A 119 20.28 2.63 -7.39
N GLN A 120 20.24 2.49 -6.07
CA GLN A 120 20.31 1.21 -5.40
C GLN A 120 18.99 0.43 -5.58
N PRO A 121 19.01 -0.78 -6.19
CA PRO A 121 17.80 -1.47 -6.64
C PRO A 121 16.87 -1.92 -5.51
N ASP A 122 17.42 -2.13 -4.32
CA ASP A 122 16.67 -2.66 -3.15
C ASP A 122 16.23 -1.58 -2.17
N LEU A 123 16.68 -0.34 -2.36
CA LEU A 123 16.36 0.76 -1.48
C LEU A 123 14.95 1.31 -1.76
N ALA A 124 14.16 1.53 -0.70
CA ALA A 124 12.86 2.19 -0.83
C ALA A 124 13.05 3.69 -1.07
N GLU A 125 12.16 4.31 -1.85
CA GLU A 125 12.25 5.77 -2.12
C GLU A 125 12.16 6.60 -0.84
N ALA A 126 11.32 6.20 0.12
CA ALA A 126 11.28 6.83 1.44
C ALA A 126 12.63 6.78 2.16
N VAL A 127 13.36 5.65 2.07
CA VAL A 127 14.69 5.50 2.66
C VAL A 127 15.70 6.40 1.96
N ALA A 128 15.66 6.44 0.63
CA ALA A 128 16.51 7.33 -0.15
C ALA A 128 16.30 8.81 0.21
N ALA A 129 15.03 9.23 0.38
CA ALA A 129 14.69 10.58 0.78
C ALA A 129 15.21 10.91 2.20
N ILE A 130 15.01 10.00 3.15
CA ILE A 130 15.49 10.20 4.53
C ILE A 130 17.02 10.26 4.59
N ARG A 131 17.73 9.44 3.82
CA ARG A 131 19.19 9.49 3.72
C ARG A 131 19.69 10.79 3.09
N ALA A 132 18.99 11.29 2.06
CA ALA A 132 19.30 12.59 1.47
C ALA A 132 19.08 13.72 2.48
N LEU A 133 18.03 13.69 3.29
CA LEU A 133 17.81 14.63 4.39
C LEU A 133 18.89 14.51 5.48
N ALA A 134 19.39 13.31 5.77
CA ALA A 134 20.53 13.14 6.67
C ALA A 134 21.80 13.79 6.13
N ALA A 135 22.04 13.73 4.82
CA ALA A 135 23.16 14.42 4.20
C ALA A 135 23.00 15.96 4.31
N VAL A 136 21.79 16.50 4.23
CA VAL A 136 21.52 17.93 4.55
C VAL A 136 21.98 18.25 5.97
N ILE A 137 21.63 17.40 6.97
CA ILE A 137 22.03 17.62 8.36
C ILE A 137 23.55 17.62 8.52
N ARG A 138 24.25 16.70 7.85
CA ARG A 138 25.72 16.61 7.91
C ARG A 138 26.39 17.89 7.36
N ASN A 139 25.87 18.42 6.25
CA ASN A 139 26.42 19.59 5.57
C ASN A 139 25.92 20.92 6.14
N SER A 140 24.90 20.89 7.03
CA SER A 140 24.31 22.08 7.65
C SER A 140 25.28 22.79 8.57
N GLN A 141 25.35 24.12 8.43
CA GLN A 141 26.09 25.04 9.30
C GLN A 141 25.20 25.63 10.41
N ALA A 142 23.97 25.13 10.54
CA ALA A 142 23.06 25.57 11.60
C ALA A 142 23.69 25.40 12.98
N THR A 143 23.41 26.33 13.85
CA THR A 143 23.87 26.36 15.24
C THR A 143 22.76 26.06 16.23
N THR A 144 21.51 26.09 15.77
CA THR A 144 20.30 25.85 16.56
C THR A 144 19.40 24.83 15.88
N MET A 145 18.56 24.14 16.69
CA MET A 145 17.58 23.20 16.17
C MET A 145 16.54 23.88 15.28
N MET A 146 16.16 25.11 15.56
CA MET A 146 15.22 25.87 14.74
C MET A 146 15.78 26.16 13.34
N GLU A 147 17.05 26.57 13.24
CA GLU A 147 17.71 26.79 11.94
C GLU A 147 17.77 25.48 11.16
N LEU A 148 18.17 24.38 11.81
CA LEU A 148 18.25 23.06 11.18
C LEU A 148 16.87 22.58 10.69
N GLU A 149 15.82 22.81 11.46
CA GLU A 149 14.43 22.44 11.08
C GLU A 149 13.97 23.23 9.83
N ILE A 150 14.31 24.52 9.74
CA ILE A 150 14.00 25.37 8.58
C ILE A 150 14.75 24.86 7.32
N GLU A 151 16.04 24.53 7.46
CA GLU A 151 16.83 23.96 6.35
C GLU A 151 16.27 22.61 5.87
N LEU A 152 15.95 21.71 6.81
CA LEU A 152 15.36 20.42 6.50
C LEU A 152 13.98 20.55 5.86
N LYS A 153 13.16 21.49 6.31
CA LYS A 153 11.87 21.74 5.71
C LYS A 153 12.00 22.18 4.25
N LYS A 154 12.91 23.11 3.98
CA LYS A 154 13.20 23.56 2.60
C LYS A 154 13.68 22.38 1.73
N ALA A 155 14.57 21.54 2.24
CA ALA A 155 15.08 20.38 1.53
C ALA A 155 13.96 19.34 1.27
N SER A 156 13.11 19.09 2.27
CA SER A 156 11.93 18.22 2.14
C SER A 156 10.95 18.73 1.09
N ASP A 157 10.63 20.04 1.12
CA ASP A 157 9.75 20.66 0.14
C ASP A 157 10.33 20.62 -1.28
N SER A 158 11.65 20.76 -1.40
CA SER A 158 12.36 20.60 -2.68
C SER A 158 12.25 19.18 -3.23
N LEU A 159 12.43 18.16 -2.38
CA LEU A 159 12.26 16.76 -2.78
C LEU A 159 10.82 16.46 -3.21
N LYS A 160 9.83 16.91 -2.45
CA LYS A 160 8.40 16.72 -2.76
C LYS A 160 7.98 17.44 -4.04
N SER A 161 8.52 18.62 -4.30
CA SER A 161 8.23 19.36 -5.52
C SER A 161 8.94 18.77 -6.76
N TRP A 162 10.10 18.13 -6.56
CA TRP A 162 10.85 17.48 -7.63
C TRP A 162 10.16 16.21 -8.13
N ASP A 163 9.60 15.41 -7.23
CA ASP A 163 8.81 14.23 -7.60
C ASP A 163 7.46 14.24 -6.86
N THR A 164 6.51 14.95 -7.44
CA THR A 164 5.14 15.04 -6.92
C THR A 164 4.35 13.72 -7.06
N THR A 165 4.90 12.75 -7.79
CA THR A 165 4.23 11.48 -8.10
C THR A 165 4.52 10.41 -7.06
N SER A 166 5.59 10.53 -6.27
CA SER A 166 5.99 9.53 -5.29
C SER A 166 5.35 9.79 -3.92
N ILE A 167 4.29 9.04 -3.63
CA ILE A 167 3.62 9.07 -2.32
C ILE A 167 4.56 8.55 -1.22
N SER A 168 5.33 7.50 -1.52
CA SER A 168 6.30 6.92 -0.59
C SER A 168 7.40 7.92 -0.20
N LEU A 169 7.87 8.74 -1.14
CA LEU A 169 8.82 9.83 -0.87
C LEU A 169 8.20 10.86 0.07
N THR A 170 6.99 11.33 -0.26
CA THR A 170 6.27 12.35 0.53
C THR A 170 6.02 11.84 1.95
N ALA A 171 5.50 10.63 2.11
CA ALA A 171 5.25 10.02 3.42
C ALA A 171 6.55 9.85 4.22
N GLY A 172 7.64 9.42 3.59
CA GLY A 172 8.95 9.31 4.24
C GLY A 172 9.49 10.65 4.71
N CYS A 173 9.39 11.69 3.89
CA CYS A 173 9.77 13.06 4.28
C CYS A 173 8.93 13.55 5.46
N ASP A 174 7.62 13.36 5.44
CA ASP A 174 6.72 13.80 6.52
C ASP A 174 7.02 13.07 7.83
N LEU A 175 7.24 11.77 7.77
CA LEU A 175 7.61 10.97 8.93
C LEU A 175 8.94 11.44 9.54
N PHE A 176 9.94 11.72 8.71
CA PHE A 176 11.23 12.19 9.18
C PHE A 176 11.17 13.60 9.75
N MET A 177 10.50 14.54 9.07
CA MET A 177 10.30 15.90 9.57
C MET A 177 9.61 15.92 10.93
N ARG A 178 8.63 15.05 11.12
CA ARG A 178 7.99 14.89 12.41
C ARG A 178 8.95 14.42 13.49
N TYR A 179 9.80 13.43 13.18
CA TYR A 179 10.84 12.99 14.13
C TYR A 179 11.78 14.13 14.48
N VAL A 180 12.13 14.98 13.53
CA VAL A 180 12.93 16.21 13.76
C VAL A 180 12.22 17.14 14.74
N THR A 181 10.96 17.47 14.48
CA THR A 181 10.15 18.37 15.35
C THR A 181 10.01 17.80 16.77
N ARG A 182 9.79 16.49 16.92
CA ARG A 182 9.73 15.85 18.25
C ARG A 182 11.07 15.90 18.98
N THR A 183 12.18 15.73 18.27
CA THR A 183 13.53 15.83 18.84
C THR A 183 13.83 17.27 19.26
N SER A 184 13.39 18.26 18.48
CA SER A 184 13.51 19.68 18.79
C SER A 184 12.74 20.09 20.05
N ALA A 185 11.61 19.45 20.33
CA ALA A 185 10.78 19.74 21.51
C ALA A 185 11.37 19.20 22.84
N LEU A 186 12.41 18.35 22.78
CA LEU A 186 13.12 17.88 23.96
C LEU A 186 14.13 18.95 24.43
N GLU A 187 13.67 19.93 25.19
CA GLU A 187 14.40 21.16 25.61
C GLU A 187 15.70 20.92 26.39
N TYR A 188 16.05 19.71 26.75
CA TYR A 188 17.17 19.39 27.64
C TYR A 188 18.41 18.85 26.92
N GLU A 189 18.42 18.80 25.59
CA GLU A 189 19.53 18.25 24.85
C GLU A 189 20.42 19.34 24.25
N ASP A 190 21.74 19.09 24.31
CA ASP A 190 22.71 19.83 23.54
C ASP A 190 22.44 19.66 22.01
N PHE A 191 22.55 20.75 21.27
CA PHE A 191 22.31 20.76 19.81
C PHE A 191 23.10 19.68 19.07
N ASN A 192 24.37 19.48 19.42
CA ASN A 192 25.24 18.50 18.75
C ASN A 192 24.74 17.05 19.02
N SER A 193 24.30 16.77 20.24
CA SER A 193 23.70 15.49 20.60
C SER A 193 22.41 15.23 19.82
N ALA A 194 21.55 16.23 19.71
CA ALA A 194 20.33 16.14 18.91
C ALA A 194 20.64 15.93 17.42
N LYS A 195 21.58 16.68 16.84
CA LYS A 195 22.06 16.54 15.47
C LYS A 195 22.57 15.13 15.19
N THR A 196 23.42 14.58 16.05
CA THR A 196 23.95 13.22 15.94
C THR A 196 22.84 12.19 15.95
N ARG A 197 21.88 12.31 16.89
CA ARG A 197 20.75 11.39 16.99
C ARG A 197 19.87 11.41 15.74
N LEU A 198 19.63 12.57 15.13
CA LEU A 198 18.88 12.68 13.87
C LEU A 198 19.59 11.93 12.72
N ILE A 199 20.90 12.07 12.61
CA ILE A 199 21.71 11.36 11.61
C ILE A 199 21.64 9.85 11.83
N GLU A 200 21.91 9.38 13.04
CA GLU A 200 21.85 7.95 13.38
C GLU A 200 20.47 7.35 13.07
N ARG A 201 19.40 8.08 13.40
CA ARG A 201 18.04 7.61 13.12
C ARG A 201 17.77 7.49 11.64
N ALA A 202 18.22 8.46 10.86
CA ALA A 202 18.08 8.44 9.40
C ALA A 202 18.86 7.27 8.76
N GLU A 203 20.07 6.98 9.25
CA GLU A 203 20.88 5.84 8.79
C GLU A 203 20.22 4.50 9.12
N LYS A 204 19.74 4.35 10.35
CA LYS A 204 19.01 3.15 10.79
C LYS A 204 17.67 2.93 10.09
N PHE A 205 17.14 3.96 9.40
CA PHE A 205 15.85 3.81 8.74
C PHE A 205 15.85 2.76 7.62
N GLY A 206 16.99 2.55 6.96
CA GLY A 206 17.17 1.47 5.99
C GLY A 206 16.97 0.08 6.62
N GLU A 207 17.55 -0.15 7.80
CA GLU A 207 17.38 -1.39 8.57
C GLU A 207 15.93 -1.55 9.04
N ILE A 208 15.30 -0.46 9.51
CA ILE A 208 13.89 -0.46 9.93
C ILE A 208 13.00 -0.87 8.77
N SER A 209 13.23 -0.33 7.57
CA SER A 209 12.49 -0.69 6.36
C SER A 209 12.68 -2.17 5.98
N TYR A 210 13.89 -2.70 6.11
CA TYR A 210 14.17 -4.11 5.85
C TYR A 210 13.48 -5.02 6.88
N LYS A 211 13.58 -4.69 8.18
CA LYS A 211 12.90 -5.41 9.26
C LYS A 211 11.38 -5.40 9.09
N ALA A 212 10.81 -4.25 8.71
CA ALA A 212 9.38 -4.13 8.42
C ALA A 212 8.93 -5.14 7.36
N ARG A 213 9.67 -5.27 6.25
CA ARG A 213 9.36 -6.26 5.21
C ARG A 213 9.39 -7.70 5.72
N LYS A 214 10.36 -8.03 6.58
CA LYS A 214 10.46 -9.37 7.21
C LYS A 214 9.28 -9.66 8.14
N ILE A 215 8.86 -8.68 8.94
CA ILE A 215 7.69 -8.79 9.83
C ILE A 215 6.43 -9.04 8.99
N ILE A 216 6.22 -8.25 7.95
CA ILE A 216 5.08 -8.41 7.04
C ILE A 216 5.10 -9.79 6.38
N ALA A 217 6.25 -10.23 5.90
CA ALA A 217 6.40 -11.56 5.30
C ALA A 217 6.04 -12.66 6.29
N MET A 218 6.48 -12.57 7.55
CA MET A 218 6.17 -13.54 8.60
C MET A 218 4.67 -13.57 8.91
N LEU A 219 4.03 -12.40 9.09
CA LEU A 219 2.60 -12.29 9.39
C LEU A 219 1.71 -12.83 8.27
N SER A 220 2.18 -12.80 7.04
CA SER A 220 1.43 -13.25 5.87
C SER A 220 1.44 -14.77 5.69
N GLN A 221 2.35 -15.50 6.37
CA GLN A 221 2.57 -16.92 6.08
C GLN A 221 1.33 -17.79 6.34
N ASP A 222 0.57 -17.51 7.38
CA ASP A 222 -0.61 -18.31 7.72
C ASP A 222 -1.75 -18.18 6.70
N PHE A 223 -1.67 -17.19 5.84
CA PHE A 223 -2.67 -16.93 4.79
C PHE A 223 -2.30 -17.59 3.45
N ILE A 224 -1.06 -18.07 3.30
CA ILE A 224 -0.63 -18.82 2.12
C ILE A 224 -0.69 -20.31 2.46
N PHE A 225 -1.56 -21.04 1.79
CA PHE A 225 -1.75 -22.48 1.99
C PHE A 225 -1.26 -23.30 0.80
N ASP A 226 -0.98 -24.58 1.04
CA ASP A 226 -0.51 -25.46 -0.02
C ASP A 226 -1.57 -25.67 -1.12
N GLY A 227 -1.13 -25.59 -2.35
CA GLY A 227 -1.95 -25.69 -3.55
C GLY A 227 -2.60 -24.37 -3.99
N CYS A 228 -2.43 -23.27 -3.24
CA CYS A 228 -3.07 -21.99 -3.61
C CYS A 228 -2.44 -21.32 -4.83
N THR A 229 -3.27 -20.59 -5.55
CA THR A 229 -2.90 -19.71 -6.66
C THR A 229 -3.02 -18.26 -6.20
N ILE A 230 -1.92 -17.54 -6.24
CA ILE A 230 -1.83 -16.14 -5.81
C ILE A 230 -1.70 -15.24 -7.03
N LEU A 231 -2.61 -14.28 -7.20
CA LEU A 231 -2.46 -13.25 -8.21
C LEU A 231 -1.72 -12.06 -7.62
N VAL A 232 -0.69 -11.60 -8.33
CA VAL A 232 0.11 -10.42 -7.96
C VAL A 232 0.14 -9.43 -9.12
N HIS A 233 0.25 -8.14 -8.81
CA HIS A 233 0.28 -7.07 -9.79
C HIS A 233 1.58 -6.29 -9.74
N GLY A 234 2.30 -6.30 -10.86
CA GLY A 234 3.57 -5.59 -10.98
C GLY A 234 4.64 -6.09 -10.00
N PHE A 235 5.55 -5.20 -9.60
CA PHE A 235 6.66 -5.52 -8.70
C PHE A 235 6.52 -4.78 -7.37
N SER A 236 6.44 -5.54 -6.29
CA SER A 236 6.54 -5.02 -4.92
C SER A 236 7.62 -5.79 -4.15
N ARG A 237 8.56 -5.06 -3.53
CA ARG A 237 9.62 -5.66 -2.70
C ARG A 237 9.04 -6.41 -1.50
N VAL A 238 7.97 -5.88 -0.91
CA VAL A 238 7.29 -6.52 0.23
C VAL A 238 6.61 -7.81 -0.21
N VAL A 239 5.84 -7.78 -1.29
CA VAL A 239 5.18 -8.97 -1.84
C VAL A 239 6.20 -10.02 -2.24
N LEU A 240 7.31 -9.62 -2.87
CA LEU A 240 8.40 -10.54 -3.18
C LEU A 240 8.96 -11.20 -1.91
N GLU A 241 9.15 -10.45 -0.81
CA GLU A 241 9.63 -11.01 0.45
C GLU A 241 8.64 -11.98 1.08
N VAL A 242 7.33 -11.70 1.01
CA VAL A 242 6.26 -12.63 1.42
C VAL A 242 6.37 -13.95 0.67
N LEU A 243 6.49 -13.89 -0.66
CA LEU A 243 6.56 -15.08 -1.52
C LEU A 243 7.89 -15.83 -1.37
N LYS A 244 9.02 -15.10 -1.18
CA LYS A 244 10.32 -15.70 -0.86
C LYS A 244 10.25 -16.51 0.43
N MET A 245 9.70 -15.96 1.47
CA MET A 245 9.55 -16.64 2.76
C MET A 245 8.63 -17.86 2.65
N ALA A 246 7.54 -17.79 1.88
CA ALA A 246 6.67 -18.93 1.63
C ALA A 246 7.40 -20.07 0.89
N ALA A 247 8.22 -19.74 -0.11
CA ALA A 247 9.05 -20.70 -0.82
C ALA A 247 10.12 -21.33 0.10
N GLN A 248 10.79 -20.52 0.94
CA GLN A 248 11.76 -20.99 1.93
C GLN A 248 11.12 -21.94 2.96
N ASN A 249 9.86 -21.67 3.34
CA ASN A 249 9.06 -22.53 4.19
C ASN A 249 8.50 -23.77 3.47
N LYS A 250 8.92 -23.99 2.21
CA LYS A 250 8.53 -25.13 1.37
C LYS A 250 7.02 -25.26 1.14
N LYS A 251 6.30 -24.12 1.17
CA LYS A 251 4.89 -24.11 0.79
C LYS A 251 4.73 -24.33 -0.71
N LEU A 252 3.72 -25.11 -1.07
CA LEU A 252 3.41 -25.42 -2.46
C LEU A 252 2.36 -24.43 -2.96
N PHE A 253 2.76 -23.45 -3.76
CA PHE A 253 1.87 -22.45 -4.35
C PHE A 253 2.33 -22.08 -5.75
N ARG A 254 1.45 -21.48 -6.53
CA ARG A 254 1.78 -20.90 -7.83
C ARG A 254 1.40 -19.42 -7.86
N VAL A 255 2.05 -18.65 -8.71
CA VAL A 255 1.83 -17.22 -8.83
C VAL A 255 1.35 -16.86 -10.24
N PHE A 256 0.26 -16.14 -10.34
CA PHE A 256 -0.14 -15.43 -11.53
C PHE A 256 0.33 -14.00 -11.40
N CYS A 257 1.22 -13.58 -12.29
CA CYS A 257 1.81 -12.24 -12.27
C CYS A 257 1.32 -11.46 -13.49
N THR A 258 0.71 -10.31 -13.30
CA THR A 258 0.37 -9.42 -14.40
C THR A 258 1.61 -8.67 -14.87
N GLU A 259 1.68 -8.30 -16.16
CA GLU A 259 2.83 -7.58 -16.71
C GLU A 259 3.06 -6.22 -16.03
N GLY A 260 1.98 -5.54 -15.58
CA GLY A 260 2.05 -4.25 -14.88
C GLY A 260 2.43 -3.09 -15.80
N ARG A 261 1.54 -2.71 -16.72
CA ARG A 261 1.71 -1.51 -17.58
C ARG A 261 1.57 -0.22 -16.75
N PRO A 262 2.25 0.88 -17.09
CA PRO A 262 3.15 1.05 -18.25
C PRO A 262 4.55 0.47 -18.06
N ASP A 263 5.04 0.31 -16.84
CA ASP A 263 6.45 0.02 -16.54
C ASP A 263 6.86 -1.46 -16.73
N ARG A 264 5.91 -2.37 -16.96
CA ARG A 264 6.11 -3.82 -17.11
C ARG A 264 6.90 -4.46 -15.97
N THR A 265 6.70 -3.97 -14.77
CA THR A 265 7.45 -4.40 -13.60
C THR A 265 7.16 -5.84 -13.16
N GLY A 266 6.04 -6.42 -13.60
CA GLY A 266 5.72 -7.83 -13.37
C GLY A 266 6.73 -8.80 -13.96
N LEU A 267 7.41 -8.43 -15.05
CA LEU A 267 8.50 -9.23 -15.63
C LEU A 267 9.67 -9.39 -14.64
N ARG A 268 10.00 -8.32 -13.90
CA ARG A 268 11.03 -8.38 -12.85
C ARG A 268 10.62 -9.34 -11.73
N LEU A 269 9.37 -9.26 -11.27
CA LEU A 269 8.86 -10.16 -10.23
C LEU A 269 8.88 -11.62 -10.68
N SER A 270 8.43 -11.89 -11.90
CA SER A 270 8.43 -13.23 -12.48
C SER A 270 9.84 -13.83 -12.55
N ASN A 271 10.84 -13.03 -12.94
CA ASN A 271 12.24 -13.46 -12.97
C ASN A 271 12.78 -13.78 -11.56
N GLU A 272 12.45 -12.96 -10.55
CA GLU A 272 12.88 -13.22 -9.17
C GLU A 272 12.23 -14.49 -8.59
N LEU A 273 10.97 -14.75 -8.89
CA LEU A 273 10.27 -15.96 -8.45
C LEU A 273 10.76 -17.21 -9.17
N ALA A 274 11.08 -17.10 -10.46
CA ALA A 274 11.65 -18.21 -11.23
C ALA A 274 12.99 -18.69 -10.66
N LYS A 275 13.82 -17.80 -10.11
CA LYS A 275 15.07 -18.16 -9.41
C LYS A 275 14.83 -18.98 -8.13
N LEU A 276 13.62 -18.97 -7.61
CA LEU A 276 13.21 -19.68 -6.40
C LEU A 276 12.39 -20.94 -6.70
N ASP A 277 12.38 -21.38 -7.96
CA ASP A 277 11.59 -22.51 -8.45
C ASP A 277 10.09 -22.41 -8.16
N VAL A 278 9.55 -21.20 -7.98
CA VAL A 278 8.13 -20.96 -7.81
C VAL A 278 7.45 -20.97 -9.19
N PRO A 279 6.42 -21.79 -9.41
CA PRO A 279 5.68 -21.78 -10.68
C PRO A 279 4.99 -20.43 -10.92
N VAL A 280 5.35 -19.75 -12.02
CA VAL A 280 4.79 -18.44 -12.39
C VAL A 280 4.10 -18.51 -13.73
N LYS A 281 2.89 -17.95 -13.81
CA LYS A 281 2.15 -17.67 -15.05
C LYS A 281 2.11 -16.16 -15.26
N LEU A 282 2.73 -15.68 -16.32
CA LEU A 282 2.69 -14.26 -16.68
C LEU A 282 1.41 -13.95 -17.47
N LEU A 283 0.72 -12.89 -17.07
CA LEU A 283 -0.53 -12.43 -17.66
C LEU A 283 -0.37 -11.01 -18.21
N ILE A 284 -1.03 -10.70 -19.32
CA ILE A 284 -1.31 -9.31 -19.67
C ILE A 284 -2.37 -8.74 -18.70
N ASP A 285 -2.32 -7.45 -18.41
CA ASP A 285 -3.21 -6.85 -17.41
C ASP A 285 -4.70 -7.03 -17.72
N SER A 286 -5.07 -7.09 -19.00
CA SER A 286 -6.45 -7.34 -19.43
C SER A 286 -6.93 -8.79 -19.23
N ALA A 287 -6.03 -9.73 -18.94
CA ALA A 287 -6.38 -11.15 -18.73
C ALA A 287 -6.77 -11.48 -17.27
N VAL A 288 -6.83 -10.49 -16.40
CA VAL A 288 -7.14 -10.69 -14.97
C VAL A 288 -8.49 -11.38 -14.77
N ALA A 289 -9.57 -10.84 -15.36
CA ALA A 289 -10.91 -11.44 -15.24
C ALA A 289 -10.97 -12.85 -15.81
N TYR A 290 -10.30 -13.09 -16.96
CA TYR A 290 -10.22 -14.42 -17.58
C TYR A 290 -9.56 -15.46 -16.69
N SER A 291 -8.57 -15.05 -15.89
CA SER A 291 -7.78 -15.98 -15.07
C SER A 291 -8.27 -16.06 -13.62
N MET A 292 -9.21 -15.19 -13.18
CA MET A 292 -9.58 -15.06 -11.76
C MET A 292 -10.27 -16.30 -11.18
N ASP A 293 -10.91 -17.13 -12.01
CA ASP A 293 -11.50 -18.39 -11.56
C ASP A 293 -10.44 -19.35 -10.97
N GLU A 294 -9.23 -19.35 -11.53
CA GLU A 294 -8.11 -20.17 -11.04
C GLU A 294 -7.39 -19.56 -9.83
N VAL A 295 -7.71 -18.32 -9.44
CA VAL A 295 -7.05 -17.57 -8.37
C VAL A 295 -7.77 -17.80 -7.06
N ASP A 296 -7.03 -18.06 -5.98
CA ASP A 296 -7.57 -18.19 -4.63
C ASP A 296 -7.51 -16.87 -3.86
N MET A 297 -6.47 -16.06 -4.10
CA MET A 297 -6.28 -14.78 -3.44
C MET A 297 -5.45 -13.82 -4.29
N VAL A 298 -5.63 -12.54 -4.05
CA VAL A 298 -4.82 -11.47 -4.63
C VAL A 298 -3.88 -10.92 -3.57
N PHE A 299 -2.58 -10.76 -3.90
CA PHE A 299 -1.59 -10.08 -3.09
C PHE A 299 -1.02 -8.90 -3.86
N VAL A 300 -1.18 -7.69 -3.34
CA VAL A 300 -0.64 -6.47 -3.94
C VAL A 300 0.20 -5.69 -2.95
N GLY A 301 1.13 -4.90 -3.45
CA GLY A 301 1.80 -3.87 -2.68
C GLY A 301 0.97 -2.60 -2.60
N ALA A 302 1.53 -1.57 -1.96
CA ALA A 302 1.01 -0.21 -2.03
C ALA A 302 2.17 0.79 -2.14
N ASP A 303 1.95 1.85 -2.92
CA ASP A 303 2.81 3.04 -2.92
C ASP A 303 2.44 3.96 -1.75
N GLY A 304 1.16 4.00 -1.39
CA GLY A 304 0.63 4.67 -0.22
C GLY A 304 -0.62 4.00 0.32
N VAL A 305 -0.76 4.02 1.65
CA VAL A 305 -2.00 3.64 2.36
C VAL A 305 -2.61 4.93 2.90
N VAL A 306 -3.87 5.19 2.54
CA VAL A 306 -4.53 6.46 2.85
C VAL A 306 -5.44 6.36 4.07
N GLU A 307 -5.85 7.51 4.65
CA GLU A 307 -6.61 7.58 5.91
C GLU A 307 -7.90 6.75 5.90
N SER A 308 -8.58 6.64 4.75
CA SER A 308 -9.78 5.81 4.61
C SER A 308 -9.51 4.30 4.71
N GLY A 309 -8.25 3.88 4.74
CA GLY A 309 -7.84 2.48 4.63
C GLY A 309 -7.78 1.95 3.20
N GLY A 310 -8.03 2.79 2.20
CA GLY A 310 -7.75 2.50 0.80
C GLY A 310 -6.26 2.57 0.49
N ILE A 311 -5.89 2.20 -0.72
CA ILE A 311 -4.50 2.23 -1.17
C ILE A 311 -4.36 2.97 -2.49
N ILE A 312 -3.20 3.58 -2.69
CA ILE A 312 -2.74 4.07 -3.99
C ILE A 312 -1.60 3.16 -4.44
N ASN A 313 -1.71 2.65 -5.66
CA ASN A 313 -0.72 1.74 -6.19
C ASN A 313 -0.63 1.88 -7.72
N MET A 314 0.15 1.04 -8.37
CA MET A 314 0.29 0.94 -9.82
C MET A 314 -1.07 0.81 -10.50
N MET A 315 -1.22 1.49 -11.64
CA MET A 315 -2.42 1.42 -12.49
C MET A 315 -2.82 -0.03 -12.77
N GLY A 316 -4.09 -0.35 -12.57
CA GLY A 316 -4.65 -1.69 -12.71
C GLY A 316 -4.96 -2.37 -11.37
N THR A 317 -4.44 -1.87 -10.26
CA THR A 317 -4.72 -2.40 -8.92
C THR A 317 -6.21 -2.32 -8.59
N TYR A 318 -6.84 -1.18 -8.87
CA TYR A 318 -8.28 -1.00 -8.66
C TYR A 318 -9.11 -1.94 -9.53
N GLN A 319 -8.74 -2.10 -10.80
CA GLN A 319 -9.39 -3.07 -11.71
C GLN A 319 -9.30 -4.50 -11.15
N ILE A 320 -8.13 -4.91 -10.67
CA ILE A 320 -7.93 -6.24 -10.09
C ILE A 320 -8.80 -6.43 -8.84
N ALA A 321 -8.84 -5.42 -7.96
CA ALA A 321 -9.64 -5.46 -6.76
C ALA A 321 -11.15 -5.54 -7.05
N LEU A 322 -11.65 -4.81 -8.07
CA LEU A 322 -13.03 -4.90 -8.55
C LEU A 322 -13.37 -6.31 -9.06
N VAL A 323 -12.51 -6.90 -9.87
CA VAL A 323 -12.71 -8.25 -10.40
C VAL A 323 -12.68 -9.28 -9.27
N ALA A 324 -11.69 -9.20 -8.37
CA ALA A 324 -11.58 -10.09 -7.23
C ALA A 324 -12.83 -10.01 -6.33
N HIS A 325 -13.30 -8.80 -6.03
CA HIS A 325 -14.49 -8.58 -5.23
C HIS A 325 -15.75 -9.18 -5.89
N SER A 326 -15.93 -9.00 -7.21
CA SER A 326 -17.06 -9.56 -7.95
C SER A 326 -17.07 -11.08 -7.96
N MET A 327 -15.92 -11.72 -7.79
CA MET A 327 -15.73 -13.16 -7.78
C MET A 327 -15.48 -13.72 -6.36
N ASN A 328 -15.72 -12.91 -5.31
CA ASN A 328 -15.55 -13.26 -3.90
C ASN A 328 -14.14 -13.78 -3.56
N LYS A 329 -13.10 -13.20 -4.19
CA LYS A 329 -11.71 -13.51 -3.90
C LYS A 329 -11.14 -12.46 -2.95
N PRO A 330 -10.39 -12.86 -1.90
CA PRO A 330 -9.78 -11.90 -0.96
C PRO A 330 -8.66 -11.10 -1.64
N VAL A 331 -8.59 -9.82 -1.31
CA VAL A 331 -7.53 -8.91 -1.74
C VAL A 331 -6.71 -8.51 -0.52
N TYR A 332 -5.48 -8.94 -0.48
CA TYR A 332 -4.51 -8.66 0.57
C TYR A 332 -3.50 -7.62 0.11
N VAL A 333 -3.24 -6.66 0.99
CA VAL A 333 -2.26 -5.59 0.75
C VAL A 333 -1.06 -5.82 1.66
N ALA A 334 0.14 -5.78 1.12
CA ALA A 334 1.38 -5.80 1.88
C ALA A 334 2.07 -4.44 1.78
N ALA A 335 2.12 -3.70 2.88
CA ALA A 335 2.68 -2.34 2.90
C ALA A 335 3.34 -2.02 4.24
N GLU A 336 4.52 -1.42 4.18
CA GLU A 336 5.22 -0.93 5.35
C GLU A 336 4.51 0.31 5.93
N SER A 337 4.50 0.45 7.25
CA SER A 337 3.80 1.53 7.98
C SER A 337 4.27 2.94 7.59
N TYR A 338 5.52 3.12 7.19
CA TYR A 338 6.03 4.41 6.74
C TYR A 338 5.45 4.88 5.39
N LYS A 339 4.65 4.05 4.72
CA LYS A 339 3.86 4.41 3.53
C LYS A 339 2.46 4.92 3.87
N PHE A 340 2.12 4.98 5.15
CA PHE A 340 0.85 5.55 5.57
C PHE A 340 0.89 7.07 5.37
N ALA A 341 -0.02 7.56 4.52
CA ALA A 341 -0.06 8.95 4.08
C ALA A 341 -1.34 9.64 4.55
N ARG A 342 -1.20 10.90 4.98
CA ARG A 342 -2.33 11.76 5.36
C ARG A 342 -3.04 12.30 4.12
N LEU A 343 -3.62 11.38 3.37
CA LEU A 343 -4.39 11.65 2.16
C LEU A 343 -5.78 11.04 2.32
N TYR A 344 -6.78 11.69 1.78
CA TYR A 344 -8.16 11.20 1.81
C TYR A 344 -8.81 11.37 0.43
N PRO A 345 -8.38 10.63 -0.60
CA PRO A 345 -8.98 10.70 -1.91
C PRO A 345 -10.42 10.13 -1.87
N LEU A 346 -11.35 10.81 -2.49
CA LEU A 346 -12.73 10.35 -2.66
C LEU A 346 -12.87 9.54 -3.95
N ASP A 347 -12.14 9.95 -5.00
CA ASP A 347 -12.12 9.28 -6.30
C ASP A 347 -10.73 9.35 -6.96
N GLN A 348 -10.64 8.87 -8.20
CA GLN A 348 -9.39 8.87 -8.98
C GLN A 348 -8.88 10.29 -9.31
N LYS A 349 -9.75 11.29 -9.34
CA LYS A 349 -9.40 12.66 -9.74
C LYS A 349 -8.75 13.45 -8.59
N ASP A 350 -8.97 13.01 -7.36
CA ASP A 350 -8.36 13.64 -6.18
C ASP A 350 -6.87 13.32 -6.04
N MET A 351 -6.38 12.37 -6.86
CA MET A 351 -4.97 12.06 -6.89
C MET A 351 -4.21 13.06 -7.75
N GLY A 352 -3.04 13.49 -7.27
CA GLY A 352 -2.10 14.24 -8.10
C GLY A 352 -1.69 13.44 -9.34
N PRO A 353 -1.39 14.10 -10.46
CA PRO A 353 -1.02 13.43 -11.70
C PRO A 353 0.30 12.64 -11.52
N ALA A 354 0.25 11.34 -11.69
CA ALA A 354 1.41 10.46 -11.73
C ALA A 354 1.66 10.03 -13.18
N LEU A 355 2.06 11.00 -14.01
CA LEU A 355 2.16 10.81 -15.44
C LEU A 355 3.36 9.95 -15.82
N ARG A 356 3.14 8.94 -16.63
CA ARG A 356 4.16 8.09 -17.23
C ARG A 356 3.90 7.91 -18.72
N PRO A 357 4.90 8.12 -19.58
CA PRO A 357 4.75 7.83 -20.99
C PRO A 357 4.37 6.37 -21.21
N ILE A 358 3.36 6.11 -22.04
CA ILE A 358 2.93 4.76 -22.41
C ILE A 358 3.34 4.49 -23.85
N GLU A 359 4.15 3.46 -24.05
CA GLU A 359 4.51 3.01 -25.40
C GLU A 359 3.45 2.03 -25.93
N PHE A 360 2.78 2.42 -27.01
CA PHE A 360 1.80 1.59 -27.69
C PHE A 360 2.40 0.74 -28.81
N GLY A 361 3.68 0.96 -29.16
CA GLY A 361 4.37 0.26 -30.23
C GLY A 361 3.99 0.75 -31.64
N VAL A 362 3.09 1.73 -31.73
CA VAL A 362 2.66 2.39 -32.96
C VAL A 362 2.58 3.90 -32.74
N PRO A 363 2.80 4.73 -33.76
CA PRO A 363 2.66 6.19 -33.62
C PRO A 363 1.19 6.57 -33.36
N ILE A 364 0.98 7.44 -32.38
CA ILE A 364 -0.34 7.92 -32.00
C ILE A 364 -0.68 9.16 -32.85
N PRO A 365 -1.85 9.24 -33.45
CA PRO A 365 -2.28 10.43 -34.19
C PRO A 365 -2.36 11.68 -33.30
N LEU A 366 -1.99 12.85 -33.82
CA LEU A 366 -1.89 14.13 -33.08
C LEU A 366 -3.19 14.59 -32.40
N LYS A 367 -4.34 14.02 -32.75
CA LYS A 367 -5.65 14.39 -32.18
C LYS A 367 -6.22 13.37 -31.19
N VAL A 368 -5.43 12.37 -30.84
CA VAL A 368 -5.82 11.34 -29.88
C VAL A 368 -5.25 11.72 -28.51
N GLU A 369 -6.11 11.89 -27.54
CA GLU A 369 -5.75 12.06 -26.13
C GLU A 369 -5.36 10.70 -25.54
N VAL A 370 -4.31 10.67 -24.77
CA VAL A 370 -3.79 9.46 -24.15
C VAL A 370 -3.82 9.63 -22.63
N GLU A 371 -4.49 8.69 -21.94
CA GLU A 371 -4.39 8.60 -20.50
C GLU A 371 -3.00 8.08 -20.11
N THR A 372 -2.29 8.83 -19.29
CA THR A 372 -0.90 8.55 -18.92
C THR A 372 -0.72 8.35 -17.40
N SER A 373 -1.81 8.23 -16.64
CA SER A 373 -1.70 7.97 -15.21
C SER A 373 -1.06 6.62 -14.94
N ALA A 374 -0.04 6.60 -14.10
CA ALA A 374 0.67 5.38 -13.70
C ALA A 374 0.10 4.73 -12.45
N ARG A 375 -0.79 5.40 -11.75
CA ARG A 375 -1.37 4.97 -10.47
C ARG A 375 -2.86 5.07 -10.46
N ASP A 376 -3.48 4.21 -9.64
CA ASP A 376 -4.89 4.25 -9.32
C ASP A 376 -5.13 4.21 -7.80
N TYR A 377 -6.30 4.67 -7.40
CA TYR A 377 -6.80 4.57 -6.03
C TYR A 377 -7.76 3.39 -5.90
N THR A 378 -7.49 2.51 -4.96
CA THR A 378 -8.38 1.39 -4.62
C THR A 378 -9.08 1.70 -3.30
N PRO A 379 -10.41 1.92 -3.32
CA PRO A 379 -11.19 2.17 -2.12
C PRO A 379 -11.19 1.00 -1.12
N PRO A 380 -11.34 1.29 0.20
CA PRO A 380 -11.20 0.27 1.25
C PRO A 380 -12.19 -0.89 1.18
N GLN A 381 -13.38 -0.69 0.60
CA GLN A 381 -14.41 -1.74 0.47
C GLN A 381 -14.00 -2.90 -0.44
N TYR A 382 -12.98 -2.72 -1.28
CA TYR A 382 -12.45 -3.77 -2.16
C TYR A 382 -11.22 -4.49 -1.59
N LEU A 383 -10.80 -4.12 -0.38
CA LEU A 383 -9.65 -4.69 0.31
C LEU A 383 -10.09 -5.55 1.48
N THR A 384 -9.45 -6.69 1.66
CA THR A 384 -9.78 -7.62 2.75
C THR A 384 -8.94 -7.34 3.99
N LEU A 385 -7.63 -7.35 3.88
CA LEU A 385 -6.68 -7.12 4.97
C LEU A 385 -5.43 -6.39 4.46
N LEU A 386 -4.81 -5.64 5.37
CA LEU A 386 -3.49 -5.04 5.17
C LEU A 386 -2.49 -5.73 6.10
N PHE A 387 -1.43 -6.31 5.53
CA PHE A 387 -0.29 -6.83 6.25
C PHE A 387 0.75 -5.73 6.40
N THR A 388 1.00 -5.32 7.63
CA THR A 388 1.91 -4.22 7.96
C THR A 388 2.88 -4.65 9.05
N ASP A 389 3.94 -3.89 9.25
CA ASP A 389 4.85 -4.08 10.39
C ASP A 389 4.23 -3.67 11.74
N LEU A 390 3.05 -3.05 11.73
CA LEU A 390 2.22 -2.80 12.92
C LEU A 390 1.29 -3.98 13.24
N GLY A 391 1.13 -4.92 12.32
CA GLY A 391 0.24 -6.07 12.43
C GLY A 391 -0.62 -6.27 11.19
N VAL A 392 -1.56 -7.21 11.30
CA VAL A 392 -2.57 -7.46 10.27
C VAL A 392 -3.78 -6.59 10.57
N LEU A 393 -4.10 -5.67 9.69
CA LEU A 393 -5.11 -4.63 9.88
C LEU A 393 -6.29 -4.84 8.92
N THR A 394 -7.50 -4.48 9.38
CA THR A 394 -8.60 -4.21 8.45
C THR A 394 -8.47 -2.78 7.91
N PRO A 395 -9.00 -2.48 6.74
CA PRO A 395 -8.99 -1.12 6.21
C PRO A 395 -9.53 -0.06 7.20
N SER A 396 -10.55 -0.41 7.98
CA SER A 396 -11.19 0.49 8.93
C SER A 396 -10.30 0.91 10.10
N VAL A 397 -9.24 0.17 10.42
CA VAL A 397 -8.33 0.46 11.56
C VAL A 397 -7.18 1.38 11.15
N VAL A 398 -6.96 1.55 9.84
CA VAL A 398 -5.83 2.34 9.33
C VAL A 398 -5.85 3.79 9.84
N SER A 399 -7.02 4.40 9.95
CA SER A 399 -7.16 5.76 10.48
C SER A 399 -6.64 5.87 11.92
N ASP A 400 -6.96 4.91 12.78
CA ASP A 400 -6.51 4.90 14.18
C ASP A 400 -4.99 4.72 14.28
N GLU A 401 -4.43 3.78 13.51
CA GLU A 401 -2.99 3.56 13.45
C GLU A 401 -2.25 4.80 12.92
N LEU A 402 -2.84 5.47 11.92
CA LEU A 402 -2.27 6.68 11.34
C LEU A 402 -2.26 7.83 12.37
N ILE A 403 -3.33 7.98 13.15
CA ILE A 403 -3.36 8.94 14.26
C ILE A 403 -2.21 8.65 15.23
N GLN A 404 -2.02 7.39 15.64
CA GLN A 404 -0.94 7.02 16.57
C GLN A 404 0.46 7.26 15.97
N LEU A 405 0.66 6.97 14.70
CA LEU A 405 1.91 7.28 14.01
C LEU A 405 2.20 8.78 13.98
N TYR A 406 1.16 9.61 14.04
CA TYR A 406 1.28 11.07 13.95
C TYR A 406 1.05 11.80 15.28
N LEU A 407 0.72 11.17 16.36
CA LEU A 407 0.79 11.69 17.74
C LEU A 407 2.21 11.61 18.30
#